data_2d0f53bbef2d1ac1f97205eb69e43dce
#
_entry.id   2d0f53bbef2d1ac1f97205eb69e43dce
#
_cell.length_a   1.000
_cell.length_b   1.000
_cell.length_c   1.000
_cell.angle_alpha   90.00
_cell.angle_beta   90.00
_cell.angle_gamma   90.00
#
_symmetry.space_group_name_H-M   'P 1'
#
loop_
_entity.id
_entity.type
_entity.pdbx_description
1 polymer ?
#
loop_
_entity_poly.entity_id
_entity_poly.type
_entity_poly.pdbx_seq_one_letter_code
_entity_poly.pdbx_strand_id
1 'polypeptide(L)'
;MLTTNNPTKIAALNDAARKSFSGCRVYMTPGVQALYQTQAIVARVQAYDAFTERNDPYSEHDFGSFEFCGETIFWKIEYYDLDFQMHSLDPSDPNITARVLTILLGHEY
;
A
#
# COMPACT_ATOMS: atom_id res chain seq x y z
N MET A 1 9.19 26.26 9.69
CA MET A 1 8.32 25.26 10.32
C MET A 1 8.44 23.93 9.57
N LEU A 2 8.58 22.90 10.28
CA LEU A 2 8.70 21.60 9.67
C LEU A 2 7.46 20.79 9.94
N THR A 3 6.96 20.15 8.91
CA THR A 3 5.95 19.13 9.08
C THR A 3 6.61 17.78 8.93
N THR A 4 6.28 16.87 9.80
CA THR A 4 6.72 15.49 9.66
C THR A 4 5.87 14.74 8.65
N ASN A 5 4.68 15.28 8.33
CA ASN A 5 3.80 14.69 7.34
C ASN A 5 3.85 15.53 6.07
N ASN A 6 4.37 14.95 5.01
CA ASN A 6 4.41 15.55 3.70
C ASN A 6 3.66 14.62 2.74
N PRO A 7 2.33 14.85 2.54
CA PRO A 7 1.54 13.92 1.74
C PRO A 7 2.07 13.70 0.34
N THR A 8 2.56 14.75 -0.30
CA THR A 8 3.09 14.65 -1.66
C THR A 8 4.31 13.72 -1.71
N LYS A 9 5.21 13.86 -0.74
CA LYS A 9 6.39 13.00 -0.68
C LYS A 9 6.03 11.58 -0.28
N ILE A 10 5.10 11.43 0.66
CA ILE A 10 4.62 10.11 1.08
C ILE A 10 3.96 9.41 -0.10
N ALA A 11 3.10 10.11 -0.85
CA ALA A 11 2.45 9.54 -2.02
C ALA A 11 3.47 9.11 -3.07
N ALA A 12 4.49 9.91 -3.31
CA ALA A 12 5.54 9.57 -4.28
C ALA A 12 6.28 8.30 -3.87
N LEU A 13 6.62 8.18 -2.58
CA LEU A 13 7.28 6.99 -2.06
C LEU A 13 6.37 5.76 -2.14
N ASN A 14 5.09 5.93 -1.84
CA ASN A 14 4.13 4.84 -1.92
C ASN A 14 3.89 4.41 -3.36
N ASP A 15 3.77 5.35 -4.28
CA ASP A 15 3.61 5.02 -5.70
C ASP A 15 4.82 4.25 -6.21
N ALA A 16 6.02 4.68 -5.86
CA ALA A 16 7.25 4.00 -6.27
C ALA A 16 7.29 2.57 -5.72
N ALA A 17 6.96 2.40 -4.44
CA ALA A 17 6.94 1.09 -3.81
C ALA A 17 5.90 0.18 -4.44
N ARG A 18 4.68 0.68 -4.68
CA ARG A 18 3.60 -0.12 -5.24
C ARG A 18 3.88 -0.53 -6.68
N LYS A 19 4.39 0.40 -7.49
CA LYS A 19 4.59 0.15 -8.92
C LYS A 19 5.72 -0.83 -9.21
N SER A 20 6.71 -0.91 -8.34
CA SER A 20 7.88 -1.75 -8.58
C SER A 20 8.07 -2.85 -7.54
N PHE A 21 7.34 -2.79 -6.41
CA PHE A 21 7.56 -3.62 -5.23
C PHE A 21 8.97 -3.48 -4.67
N SER A 22 9.65 -2.39 -5.02
CA SER A 22 10.98 -2.07 -4.53
C SER A 22 10.88 -1.17 -3.31
N GLY A 23 11.75 -1.38 -2.33
CA GLY A 23 11.76 -0.55 -1.13
C GLY A 23 10.61 -0.81 -0.17
N CYS A 24 9.96 -1.97 -0.28
CA CYS A 24 8.88 -2.34 0.64
C CYS A 24 8.82 -3.86 0.75
N ARG A 25 8.16 -4.32 1.80
CA ARG A 25 7.77 -5.72 1.92
C ARG A 25 6.38 -5.88 1.32
N VAL A 26 6.15 -6.98 0.63
CA VAL A 26 4.85 -7.27 0.01
C VAL A 26 4.29 -8.54 0.61
N TYR A 27 3.07 -8.44 1.08
CA TYR A 27 2.33 -9.54 1.69
C TYR A 27 1.07 -9.81 0.89
N MET A 28 0.81 -11.07 0.61
CA MET A 28 -0.48 -11.49 0.08
C MET A 28 -1.11 -12.46 1.07
N THR A 29 -2.35 -12.19 1.45
CA THR A 29 -3.06 -13.03 2.41
C THR A 29 -3.34 -14.41 1.82
N PRO A 30 -3.60 -15.42 2.67
CA PRO A 30 -4.00 -16.73 2.17
C PRO A 30 -5.22 -16.69 1.26
N GLY A 31 -6.19 -15.80 1.53
CA GLY A 31 -7.37 -15.67 0.67
C GLY A 31 -7.01 -15.21 -0.73
N VAL A 32 -6.11 -14.23 -0.86
CA VAL A 32 -5.64 -13.79 -2.17
C VAL A 32 -4.89 -14.92 -2.88
N GLN A 33 -3.99 -15.60 -2.15
CA GLN A 33 -3.22 -16.69 -2.72
C GLN A 33 -4.12 -17.83 -3.20
N ALA A 34 -5.21 -18.09 -2.49
CA ALA A 34 -6.14 -19.16 -2.84
C ALA A 34 -6.93 -18.90 -4.12
N LEU A 35 -6.91 -17.69 -4.64
CA LEU A 35 -7.54 -17.39 -5.92
C LEU A 35 -6.71 -17.88 -7.11
N TYR A 36 -5.43 -18.17 -6.90
CA TYR A 36 -4.48 -18.62 -7.94
C TYR A 36 -4.40 -17.67 -9.12
N GLN A 37 -4.53 -16.35 -8.85
CA GLN A 37 -4.48 -15.30 -9.85
C GLN A 37 -3.50 -14.21 -9.44
N THR A 38 -2.42 -14.58 -8.77
CA THR A 38 -1.54 -13.60 -8.14
C THR A 38 -0.91 -12.65 -9.14
N GLN A 39 -0.48 -13.13 -10.31
CA GLN A 39 0.11 -12.25 -11.32
C GLN A 39 -0.87 -11.18 -11.81
N ALA A 40 -2.12 -11.56 -12.07
CA ALA A 40 -3.12 -10.63 -12.54
C ALA A 40 -3.49 -9.64 -11.44
N ILE A 41 -3.58 -10.09 -10.20
CA ILE A 41 -3.90 -9.23 -9.06
C ILE A 41 -2.77 -8.23 -8.83
N VAL A 42 -1.52 -8.69 -8.86
CA VAL A 42 -0.35 -7.83 -8.72
C VAL A 42 -0.35 -6.74 -9.81
N ALA A 43 -0.64 -7.13 -11.06
CA ALA A 43 -0.68 -6.17 -12.15
C ALA A 43 -1.72 -5.07 -11.90
N ARG A 44 -2.89 -5.44 -11.34
CA ARG A 44 -3.94 -4.47 -11.01
C ARG A 44 -3.52 -3.56 -9.87
N VAL A 45 -2.84 -4.09 -8.86
CA VAL A 45 -2.33 -3.27 -7.75
C VAL A 45 -1.30 -2.28 -8.25
N GLN A 46 -0.36 -2.73 -9.07
CA GLN A 46 0.71 -1.86 -9.57
C GLN A 46 0.20 -0.78 -10.51
N ALA A 47 -0.86 -1.06 -11.24
CA ALA A 47 -1.46 -0.10 -12.18
C ALA A 47 -2.54 0.79 -11.54
N TYR A 48 -2.83 0.60 -10.26
CA TYR A 48 -3.91 1.33 -9.61
C TYR A 48 -3.67 2.83 -9.61
N ASP A 49 -4.68 3.60 -10.01
CA ASP A 49 -4.59 5.06 -10.04
C ASP A 49 -5.92 5.76 -9.71
N ALA A 50 -6.90 4.99 -9.21
CA ALA A 50 -8.25 5.50 -8.96
C ALA A 50 -8.38 6.22 -7.61
N PHE A 51 -7.43 7.10 -7.32
CA PHE A 51 -7.44 7.86 -6.06
C PHE A 51 -8.39 9.04 -6.15
N THR A 52 -9.21 9.21 -5.11
CA THR A 52 -10.16 10.32 -5.00
C THR A 52 -10.08 10.88 -3.58
N GLU A 53 -10.69 12.06 -3.36
CA GLU A 53 -10.76 12.60 -2.01
C GLU A 53 -11.48 11.67 -1.05
N ARG A 54 -12.38 10.84 -1.57
CA ARG A 54 -13.20 9.96 -0.78
C ARG A 54 -12.44 8.75 -0.28
N ASN A 55 -11.64 8.13 -1.15
CA ASN A 55 -10.89 6.92 -0.78
C ASN A 55 -9.45 7.21 -0.37
N ASP A 56 -8.99 8.45 -0.57
CA ASP A 56 -7.63 8.87 -0.25
C ASP A 56 -7.65 10.28 0.34
N PRO A 57 -8.32 10.47 1.49
CA PRO A 57 -8.56 11.81 2.04
C PRO A 57 -7.28 12.56 2.40
N TYR A 58 -6.20 11.86 2.67
CA TYR A 58 -4.93 12.49 3.03
C TYR A 58 -3.95 12.56 1.86
N SER A 59 -4.37 12.11 0.68
CA SER A 59 -3.55 12.15 -0.54
C SER A 59 -2.22 11.44 -0.39
N GLU A 60 -2.19 10.33 0.36
CA GLU A 60 -0.97 9.56 0.58
C GLU A 60 -0.79 8.39 -0.39
N HIS A 61 -1.85 8.02 -1.12
CA HIS A 61 -1.82 6.87 -2.01
C HIS A 61 -1.42 5.59 -1.28
N ASP A 62 -2.04 5.37 -0.11
CA ASP A 62 -1.68 4.24 0.75
C ASP A 62 -2.74 3.15 0.79
N PHE A 63 -3.80 3.28 0.01
CA PHE A 63 -4.91 2.34 0.03
C PHE A 63 -5.67 2.37 -1.29
N GLY A 64 -6.13 1.21 -1.73
CA GLY A 64 -7.02 1.13 -2.87
C GLY A 64 -7.79 -0.18 -2.87
N SER A 65 -8.84 -0.23 -3.69
CA SER A 65 -9.64 -1.43 -3.84
C SER A 65 -10.12 -1.56 -5.27
N PHE A 66 -10.37 -2.79 -5.67
CA PHE A 66 -10.94 -3.10 -6.99
C PHE A 66 -11.64 -4.45 -6.95
N GLU A 67 -12.52 -4.67 -7.92
CA GLU A 67 -13.19 -5.96 -8.06
C GLU A 67 -12.40 -6.85 -9.01
N PHE A 68 -12.27 -8.11 -8.63
CA PHE A 68 -11.54 -9.07 -9.44
C PHE A 68 -12.21 -10.44 -9.32
N CYS A 69 -12.73 -10.94 -10.42
CA CYS A 69 -13.40 -12.26 -10.47
C CYS A 69 -14.43 -12.45 -9.37
N GLY A 70 -15.24 -11.43 -9.12
CA GLY A 70 -16.31 -11.49 -8.13
C GLY A 70 -15.86 -11.25 -6.70
N GLU A 71 -14.58 -11.00 -6.47
CA GLU A 71 -14.04 -10.70 -5.15
C GLU A 71 -13.61 -9.24 -5.06
N THR A 72 -13.80 -8.64 -3.89
CA THR A 72 -13.23 -7.32 -3.63
C THR A 72 -11.81 -7.50 -3.11
N ILE A 73 -10.87 -6.89 -3.82
CA ILE A 73 -9.45 -6.93 -3.43
C ILE A 73 -9.08 -5.56 -2.86
N PHE A 74 -8.45 -5.55 -1.68
CA PHE A 74 -7.85 -4.36 -1.12
C PHE A 74 -6.34 -4.46 -1.17
N TRP A 75 -5.68 -3.32 -1.26
CA TRP A 75 -4.26 -3.23 -0.97
C TRP A 75 -4.06 -2.04 -0.04
N LYS A 76 -3.08 -2.15 0.87
CA LYS A 76 -2.77 -1.06 1.80
C LYS A 76 -1.27 -1.03 2.04
N ILE A 77 -0.76 0.17 2.33
CA ILE A 77 0.62 0.37 2.70
C ILE A 77 0.64 0.91 4.13
N GLU A 78 1.39 0.24 4.99
CA GLU A 78 1.59 0.67 6.37
C GLU A 78 3.04 1.04 6.59
N TYR A 79 3.27 1.91 7.57
CA TYR A 79 4.58 2.50 7.83
C TYR A 79 5.06 2.09 9.20
N TYR A 80 6.18 1.39 9.25
CA TYR A 80 6.77 0.94 10.51
C TYR A 80 8.17 1.52 10.65
N ASP A 81 8.71 1.49 11.88
CA ASP A 81 10.13 1.76 12.05
C ASP A 81 10.93 0.58 11.48
N LEU A 82 12.25 0.75 11.39
CA LEU A 82 13.09 -0.26 10.74
C LEU A 82 13.12 -1.59 11.47
N ASP A 83 12.75 -1.60 12.75
CA ASP A 83 12.69 -2.82 13.56
C ASP A 83 11.32 -3.47 13.56
N PHE A 84 10.33 -2.86 12.90
CA PHE A 84 8.94 -3.34 12.86
C PHE A 84 8.31 -3.45 14.26
N GLN A 85 8.74 -2.60 15.18
CA GLN A 85 8.20 -2.57 16.54
C GLN A 85 7.10 -1.54 16.71
N MET A 86 7.20 -0.42 16.03
CA MET A 86 6.28 0.72 16.17
C MET A 86 6.05 1.33 14.81
N HIS A 87 5.07 2.22 14.72
CA HIS A 87 4.86 3.02 13.52
C HIS A 87 6.05 3.95 13.29
N SER A 88 6.30 4.25 12.01
CA SER A 88 7.35 5.19 11.66
C SER A 88 7.02 6.58 12.21
N LEU A 89 8.04 7.27 12.70
CA LEU A 89 7.90 8.64 13.16
C LEU A 89 7.71 9.61 12.00
N ASP A 90 8.20 9.27 10.81
CA ASP A 90 8.08 10.13 9.64
C ASP A 90 8.01 9.27 8.37
N PRO A 91 6.80 8.96 7.90
CA PRO A 91 6.63 8.16 6.67
C PRO A 91 7.21 8.80 5.41
N SER A 92 7.52 10.09 5.44
CA SER A 92 8.17 10.77 4.31
C SER A 92 9.67 10.56 4.28
N ASP A 93 10.25 9.97 5.33
CA ASP A 93 11.68 9.70 5.41
C ASP A 93 11.94 8.22 5.18
N PRO A 94 12.43 7.82 4.00
CA PRO A 94 12.66 6.41 3.71
C PRO A 94 13.81 5.81 4.52
N ASN A 95 14.65 6.64 5.12
CA ASN A 95 15.78 6.13 5.92
C ASN A 95 15.34 5.58 7.27
N ILE A 96 14.17 5.97 7.75
CA ILE A 96 13.67 5.50 9.05
C ILE A 96 12.34 4.76 8.92
N THR A 97 11.86 4.54 7.70
CA THR A 97 10.54 3.94 7.48
C THR A 97 10.66 2.64 6.70
N ALA A 98 10.07 1.58 7.28
CA ALA A 98 9.86 0.32 6.58
C ALA A 98 8.40 0.29 6.10
N ARG A 99 8.21 0.22 4.79
CA ARG A 99 6.89 0.12 4.19
C ARG A 99 6.48 -1.32 4.00
N VAL A 100 5.23 -1.61 4.33
CA VAL A 100 4.64 -2.95 4.13
C VAL A 100 3.39 -2.78 3.28
N LEU A 101 3.39 -3.39 2.11
CA LEU A 101 2.22 -3.42 1.23
C LEU A 101 1.53 -4.77 1.41
N THR A 102 0.26 -4.75 1.79
CA THR A 102 -0.54 -5.95 1.97
C THR A 102 -1.65 -5.97 0.94
N ILE A 103 -1.81 -7.10 0.28
CA ILE A 103 -2.92 -7.36 -0.64
C ILE A 103 -3.82 -8.40 0.02
N LEU A 104 -5.10 -8.10 0.15
CA LEU A 104 -6.03 -8.92 0.93
C LEU A 104 -7.43 -8.89 0.30
N LEU A 105 -8.24 -9.88 0.65
CA LEU A 105 -9.64 -9.87 0.27
C LEU A 105 -10.43 -8.92 1.17
N GLY A 106 -11.52 -8.38 0.65
CA GLY A 106 -12.35 -7.45 1.40
C GLY A 106 -12.78 -7.99 2.75
N HIS A 107 -13.15 -9.26 2.83
CA HIS A 107 -13.60 -9.85 4.09
C HIS A 107 -12.46 -10.18 5.05
N GLU A 108 -11.22 -10.06 4.61
CA GLU A 108 -10.05 -10.22 5.48
C GLU A 108 -9.59 -8.89 6.09
N TYR A 109 -10.20 -7.81 5.65
CA TYR A 109 -9.84 -6.47 6.12
C TYR A 109 -10.27 -6.23 7.60
#